data_90630a5d22151fb747679ff42d320304
#
_entry.id   90630a5d22151fb747679ff42d320304
#
_cell.length_a   1.000
_cell.length_b   1.000
_cell.length_c   1.000
_cell.angle_alpha   90.00
_cell.angle_beta   90.00
_cell.angle_gamma   90.00
#
_symmetry.space_group_name_H-M   'P 1'
#
loop_
_entity.id
_entity.type
_entity.pdbx_description
1 polymer ?
#
loop_
_entity_poly.entity_id
_entity_poly.type
_entity_poly.pdbx_seq_one_letter_code
_entity_poly.pdbx_strand_id
1 'polypeptide(L)'
;MGNKAYLVLENGKVFCGESFGAAGEVTAEVVFTTGMTGYLETLTDKSYFGQIVVQTFPLIGNYGVIPSDFEGKIIGPCGYIVKEWCQSPSNFRSEGDLDTFFKERGVIGLCGIDTRALTKVIRESGVMNGMITTELTHVDMDKIHSYRVTNAVESTSVTEMTRRENPEKTCTVALMDYGYKENIRRELEKRGAEVIVCPYNTTADELKALNIDGVMLSNGPGDPADNIEVIENLKKIMNMGKPLFGICLGHQLLALANGFKTEKLKYGHRGTNQPVQNLETGRVYISSQNHGCLLYTSPSPRDL
;
A
#
# COMPACT_ATOMS: atom_id res chain seq x y z
N MET A 1 7.85 26.10 13.45
CA MET A 1 8.03 24.96 14.37
C MET A 1 6.68 24.30 14.51
N GLY A 2 6.62 22.95 14.34
CA GLY A 2 5.40 22.19 14.55
C GLY A 2 4.98 22.17 16.02
N ASN A 3 3.70 21.90 16.26
CA ASN A 3 3.23 21.68 17.63
C ASN A 3 3.78 20.32 18.14
N LYS A 4 4.01 20.24 19.45
CA LYS A 4 4.41 18.98 20.09
C LYS A 4 3.35 17.91 19.81
N ALA A 5 3.79 16.73 19.38
CA ALA A 5 2.93 15.61 19.06
C ALA A 5 3.55 14.28 19.51
N TYR A 6 2.72 13.27 19.61
CA TYR A 6 3.09 11.98 20.19
C TYR A 6 2.58 10.83 19.33
N LEU A 7 3.37 9.77 19.25
CA LEU A 7 2.89 8.44 18.86
C LEU A 7 2.72 7.60 20.13
N VAL A 8 1.52 7.15 20.39
CA VAL A 8 1.22 6.20 21.46
C VAL A 8 0.94 4.84 20.85
N LEU A 9 1.73 3.84 21.20
CA LEU A 9 1.56 2.47 20.71
C LEU A 9 0.66 1.64 21.63
N GLU A 10 0.04 0.59 21.10
CA GLU A 10 -0.83 -0.31 21.86
C GLU A 10 -0.14 -0.99 23.06
N ASN A 11 1.19 -1.10 23.06
CA ASN A 11 1.99 -1.61 24.16
C ASN A 11 2.33 -0.55 25.23
N GLY A 12 1.75 0.65 25.13
CA GLY A 12 1.95 1.76 26.06
C GLY A 12 3.22 2.59 25.83
N LYS A 13 4.08 2.24 24.85
CA LYS A 13 5.25 3.06 24.53
C LYS A 13 4.83 4.35 23.85
N VAL A 14 5.47 5.46 24.24
CA VAL A 14 5.22 6.79 23.71
C VAL A 14 6.49 7.37 23.08
N PHE A 15 6.38 7.87 21.86
CA PHE A 15 7.40 8.63 21.19
C PHE A 15 6.95 10.08 21.05
N CYS A 16 7.82 11.02 21.40
CA CYS A 16 7.51 12.46 21.35
C CYS A 16 8.27 13.12 20.21
N GLY A 17 7.58 13.94 19.43
CA GLY A 17 8.12 14.69 18.30
C GLY A 17 7.32 15.96 18.03
N GLU A 18 7.26 16.37 16.78
CA GLU A 18 6.53 17.54 16.31
C GLU A 18 5.56 17.16 15.20
N SER A 19 4.38 17.79 15.17
CA SER A 19 3.39 17.62 14.11
C SER A 19 3.77 18.40 12.85
N PHE A 20 3.49 17.84 11.69
CA PHE A 20 3.46 18.53 10.41
C PHE A 20 2.32 17.98 9.55
N GLY A 21 1.97 18.66 8.47
CA GLY A 21 0.83 18.26 7.63
C GLY A 21 -0.52 18.60 8.24
N ALA A 22 -1.51 17.72 8.07
CA ALA A 22 -2.87 17.95 8.54
C ALA A 22 -2.96 17.95 10.07
N ALA A 23 -3.81 18.81 10.61
CA ALA A 23 -4.15 18.83 12.03
C ALA A 23 -5.13 17.72 12.38
N GLY A 24 -5.01 17.16 13.58
CA GLY A 24 -5.93 16.14 14.08
C GLY A 24 -5.22 14.98 14.76
N GLU A 25 -5.96 13.89 14.90
CA GLU A 25 -5.52 12.64 15.51
C GLU A 25 -5.85 11.48 14.58
N VAL A 26 -5.01 10.45 14.57
CA VAL A 26 -5.24 9.25 13.80
C VAL A 26 -4.83 8.00 14.57
N THR A 27 -5.70 7.00 14.58
CA THR A 27 -5.42 5.66 15.11
C THR A 27 -5.36 4.68 13.96
N ALA A 28 -4.27 3.92 13.86
CA ALA A 28 -4.08 2.96 12.78
C ALA A 28 -3.00 1.90 13.10
N GLU A 29 -2.90 0.87 12.27
CA GLU A 29 -1.80 -0.09 12.31
C GLU A 29 -0.49 0.60 11.90
N VAL A 30 0.54 0.52 12.74
CA VAL A 30 1.85 1.15 12.51
C VAL A 30 2.77 0.17 11.80
N VAL A 31 3.17 0.53 10.60
CA VAL A 31 4.07 -0.25 9.75
C VAL A 31 5.30 0.57 9.35
N PHE A 32 6.37 -0.07 8.91
CA PHE A 32 7.56 0.66 8.45
C PHE A 32 7.96 0.26 7.03
N THR A 33 8.57 1.18 6.30
CA THR A 33 9.20 0.94 5.00
C THR A 33 10.70 1.24 5.06
N THR A 34 11.49 0.44 4.32
CA THR A 34 12.95 0.58 4.26
C THR A 34 13.44 1.24 2.97
N GLY A 35 12.54 1.77 2.14
CA GLY A 35 12.90 2.50 0.93
C GLY A 35 13.68 3.77 1.25
N MET A 36 14.78 4.03 0.54
CA MET A 36 15.55 5.26 0.67
C MET A 36 15.00 6.41 -0.18
N THR A 37 14.24 6.07 -1.20
CA THR A 37 13.58 6.96 -2.17
C THR A 37 12.16 6.50 -2.40
N GLY A 38 11.38 7.25 -3.18
CA GLY A 38 10.03 6.83 -3.53
C GLY A 38 9.00 7.12 -2.42
N TYR A 39 9.18 8.20 -1.66
CA TYR A 39 8.20 8.57 -0.63
C TYR A 39 6.87 9.02 -1.22
N LEU A 40 6.86 9.60 -2.44
CA LEU A 40 5.62 9.98 -3.12
C LEU A 40 4.84 8.75 -3.59
N GLU A 41 5.55 7.75 -4.11
CA GLU A 41 4.99 6.46 -4.47
C GLU A 41 4.43 5.73 -3.24
N THR A 42 5.13 5.80 -2.10
CA THR A 42 4.63 5.25 -0.83
C THR A 42 3.37 5.97 -0.34
N LEU A 43 3.36 7.31 -0.40
CA LEU A 43 2.21 8.13 0.02
C LEU A 43 0.98 7.90 -0.85
N THR A 44 1.17 7.65 -2.13
CA THR A 44 0.08 7.45 -3.10
C THR A 44 -0.21 5.96 -3.40
N ASP A 45 0.46 5.03 -2.70
CA ASP A 45 0.19 3.60 -2.76
C ASP A 45 -1.00 3.24 -1.87
N LYS A 46 -2.13 2.92 -2.48
CA LYS A 46 -3.36 2.49 -1.80
C LYS A 46 -3.17 1.24 -0.93
N SER A 47 -2.10 0.43 -1.14
CA SER A 47 -1.78 -0.72 -0.29
C SER A 47 -1.49 -0.35 1.16
N TYR A 48 -1.22 0.93 1.46
CA TYR A 48 -1.09 1.44 2.83
C TYR A 48 -2.40 2.00 3.42
N PHE A 49 -3.54 1.74 2.79
CA PHE A 49 -4.83 2.22 3.29
C PHE A 49 -5.06 1.80 4.75
N GLY A 50 -5.44 2.77 5.58
CA GLY A 50 -5.70 2.53 7.01
C GLY A 50 -4.46 2.28 7.85
N GLN A 51 -3.26 2.63 7.38
CA GLN A 51 -2.00 2.45 8.12
C GLN A 51 -1.29 3.78 8.41
N ILE A 52 -0.51 3.81 9.49
CA ILE A 52 0.51 4.81 9.78
C ILE A 52 1.84 4.24 9.30
N VAL A 53 2.48 4.93 8.36
CA VAL A 53 3.76 4.48 7.78
C VAL A 53 4.94 5.17 8.42
N VAL A 54 5.89 4.39 8.92
CA VAL A 54 7.19 4.87 9.42
C VAL A 54 8.22 4.79 8.29
N GLN A 55 8.72 5.94 7.86
CA GLN A 55 9.84 6.01 6.93
C GLN A 55 11.14 5.83 7.69
N THR A 56 11.86 4.72 7.44
CA THR A 56 13.10 4.44 8.18
C THR A 56 14.29 5.26 7.67
N PHE A 57 14.26 5.69 6.40
CA PHE A 57 15.26 6.60 5.88
C PHE A 57 15.11 7.97 6.55
N PRO A 58 16.22 8.57 7.07
CA PRO A 58 16.12 9.69 7.99
C PRO A 58 15.47 10.95 7.42
N LEU A 59 15.77 11.31 6.17
CA LEU A 59 15.30 12.53 5.52
C LEU A 59 14.46 12.21 4.29
N ILE A 60 13.28 12.79 4.21
CA ILE A 60 12.43 12.78 3.01
C ILE A 60 12.04 14.21 2.60
N GLY A 61 11.37 14.35 1.46
CA GLY A 61 10.87 15.65 1.00
C GLY A 61 11.89 16.47 0.23
N ASN A 62 13.12 16.00 0.11
CA ASN A 62 14.22 16.74 -0.53
C ASN A 62 14.01 17.03 -2.02
N TYR A 63 13.26 16.21 -2.75
CA TYR A 63 12.85 16.48 -4.12
C TYR A 63 11.41 17.00 -4.27
N GLY A 64 10.76 17.32 -3.15
CA GLY A 64 9.43 17.94 -3.13
C GLY A 64 8.30 17.01 -3.55
N VAL A 65 7.22 17.58 -4.04
CA VAL A 65 6.05 16.89 -4.56
C VAL A 65 6.10 16.87 -6.08
N ILE A 66 6.00 15.70 -6.69
CA ILE A 66 6.10 15.48 -8.13
C ILE A 66 4.89 14.62 -8.56
N PRO A 67 3.78 15.24 -9.05
CA PRO A 67 2.54 14.50 -9.36
C PRO A 67 2.68 13.39 -10.40
N SER A 68 3.64 13.51 -11.33
CA SER A 68 3.91 12.45 -12.32
C SER A 68 4.43 11.14 -11.71
N ASP A 69 4.95 11.19 -10.47
CA ASP A 69 5.49 10.03 -9.75
C ASP A 69 4.40 9.36 -8.87
N PHE A 70 3.16 9.89 -8.85
CA PHE A 70 2.06 9.32 -8.07
C PHE A 70 1.60 7.97 -8.63
N GLU A 71 1.36 7.04 -7.72
CA GLU A 71 0.81 5.71 -7.98
C GLU A 71 -0.72 5.64 -7.82
N GLY A 72 -1.34 6.72 -7.39
CA GLY A 72 -2.79 6.84 -7.25
C GLY A 72 -3.25 8.27 -6.99
N LYS A 73 -4.53 8.52 -7.17
CA LYS A 73 -5.17 9.80 -6.86
C LYS A 73 -5.48 9.96 -5.37
N ILE A 74 -5.65 8.84 -4.68
CA ILE A 74 -5.97 8.75 -3.26
C ILE A 74 -4.69 8.50 -2.49
N ILE A 75 -4.54 9.14 -1.33
CA ILE A 75 -3.46 8.84 -0.40
C ILE A 75 -3.73 7.49 0.27
N GLY A 76 -2.71 6.64 0.33
CA GLY A 76 -2.80 5.34 1.00
C GLY A 76 -2.76 5.45 2.52
N PRO A 77 -1.64 5.92 3.11
CA PRO A 77 -1.51 6.03 4.55
C PRO A 77 -2.35 7.16 5.14
N CYS A 78 -2.95 6.94 6.30
CA CYS A 78 -3.67 7.96 7.06
C CYS A 78 -2.75 8.77 8.00
N GLY A 79 -1.55 8.27 8.30
CA GLY A 79 -0.51 8.95 9.05
C GLY A 79 0.88 8.61 8.54
N TYR A 80 1.84 9.52 8.72
CA TYR A 80 3.20 9.35 8.24
C TYR A 80 4.23 9.81 9.27
N ILE A 81 5.19 8.97 9.57
CA ILE A 81 6.20 9.20 10.60
C ILE A 81 7.57 9.24 9.99
N VAL A 82 8.32 10.31 10.26
CA VAL A 82 9.66 10.55 9.74
C VAL A 82 10.59 11.02 10.85
N LYS A 83 11.90 10.82 10.66
CA LYS A 83 12.86 11.49 11.53
C LYS A 83 12.98 12.97 11.18
N GLU A 84 13.18 13.27 9.90
CA GLU A 84 13.31 14.61 9.37
C GLU A 84 12.60 14.73 8.02
N TRP A 85 12.09 15.93 7.72
CA TRP A 85 11.58 16.26 6.40
C TRP A 85 12.15 17.59 5.90
N CYS A 86 12.36 17.70 4.60
CA CYS A 86 12.91 18.88 3.96
C CYS A 86 11.83 19.95 3.78
N GLN A 87 11.98 21.09 4.43
CA GLN A 87 11.05 22.22 4.35
C GLN A 87 11.22 23.06 3.07
N SER A 88 12.38 22.97 2.44
CA SER A 88 12.71 23.72 1.23
C SER A 88 13.28 22.76 0.18
N PRO A 89 12.40 22.02 -0.52
CA PRO A 89 12.82 21.06 -1.53
C PRO A 89 13.58 21.73 -2.68
N SER A 90 14.55 21.03 -3.24
CA SER A 90 15.33 21.49 -4.38
C SER A 90 15.40 20.41 -5.46
N ASN A 91 14.46 20.47 -6.39
CA ASN A 91 14.43 19.61 -7.58
C ASN A 91 13.70 20.34 -8.71
N PHE A 92 14.19 20.23 -9.94
CA PHE A 92 13.59 20.90 -11.09
C PHE A 92 12.17 20.40 -11.45
N ARG A 93 11.77 19.22 -10.95
CA ARG A 93 10.43 18.65 -11.14
C ARG A 93 9.49 18.97 -9.97
N SER A 94 9.96 19.61 -8.91
CA SER A 94 9.17 19.88 -7.71
C SER A 94 8.05 20.87 -8.01
N GLU A 95 6.83 20.51 -7.64
CA GLU A 95 5.62 21.37 -7.72
C GLU A 95 5.11 21.81 -6.35
N GLY A 96 5.78 21.40 -5.25
CA GLY A 96 5.41 21.76 -3.90
C GLY A 96 6.22 21.07 -2.82
N ASP A 97 5.88 21.33 -1.57
CA ASP A 97 6.48 20.75 -0.39
C ASP A 97 5.56 19.72 0.29
N LEU A 98 6.12 18.90 1.17
CA LEU A 98 5.37 17.82 1.85
C LEU A 98 4.36 18.33 2.86
N ASP A 99 4.61 19.41 3.58
CA ASP A 99 3.70 19.92 4.60
C ASP A 99 2.39 20.42 3.97
N THR A 100 2.51 21.20 2.89
CA THR A 100 1.37 21.64 2.09
C THR A 100 0.60 20.46 1.50
N PHE A 101 1.31 19.51 0.90
CA PHE A 101 0.70 18.30 0.32
C PHE A 101 -0.05 17.48 1.36
N PHE A 102 0.52 17.30 2.56
CA PHE A 102 -0.14 16.57 3.66
C PHE A 102 -1.40 17.29 4.15
N LYS A 103 -1.35 18.62 4.30
CA LYS A 103 -2.52 19.44 4.68
C LYS A 103 -3.65 19.30 3.69
N GLU A 104 -3.35 19.41 2.41
CA GLU A 104 -4.35 19.31 1.33
C GLU A 104 -4.97 17.92 1.24
N ARG A 105 -4.22 16.88 1.60
CA ARG A 105 -4.64 15.48 1.51
C ARG A 105 -5.11 14.87 2.82
N GLY A 106 -5.12 15.63 3.92
CA GLY A 106 -5.58 15.17 5.22
C GLY A 106 -4.64 14.15 5.89
N VAL A 107 -3.34 14.10 5.52
CA VAL A 107 -2.36 13.21 6.13
C VAL A 107 -1.77 13.84 7.39
N ILE A 108 -1.83 13.12 8.50
CA ILE A 108 -1.25 13.55 9.77
C ILE A 108 0.22 13.13 9.82
N GLY A 109 1.12 14.10 9.93
CA GLY A 109 2.55 13.89 9.98
C GLY A 109 3.13 14.01 11.39
N LEU A 110 4.09 13.15 11.73
CA LEU A 110 4.90 13.22 12.96
C LEU A 110 6.38 13.15 12.60
N CYS A 111 7.15 14.14 13.02
CA CYS A 111 8.60 14.19 12.80
C CYS A 111 9.39 14.35 14.10
N GLY A 112 10.73 14.22 14.01
CA GLY A 112 11.62 14.45 15.15
C GLY A 112 11.73 13.27 16.13
N ILE A 113 11.12 12.11 15.83
CA ILE A 113 11.21 10.93 16.68
C ILE A 113 12.37 10.00 16.28
N ASP A 114 12.76 9.13 17.20
CA ASP A 114 13.71 8.04 16.88
C ASP A 114 13.00 6.91 16.10
N THR A 115 12.96 7.05 14.78
CA THR A 115 12.36 6.06 13.87
C THR A 115 13.11 4.72 13.90
N ARG A 116 14.41 4.70 14.25
CA ARG A 116 15.18 3.47 14.42
C ARG A 116 14.72 2.69 15.65
N ALA A 117 14.55 3.36 16.80
CA ALA A 117 14.01 2.75 18.01
C ALA A 117 12.58 2.24 17.78
N LEU A 118 11.72 3.03 17.12
CA LEU A 118 10.37 2.62 16.77
C LEU A 118 10.36 1.37 15.86
N THR A 119 11.17 1.36 14.82
CA THR A 119 11.31 0.21 13.92
C THR A 119 11.77 -1.05 14.66
N LYS A 120 12.69 -0.90 15.64
CA LYS A 120 13.13 -2.01 16.49
C LYS A 120 11.97 -2.58 17.31
N VAL A 121 11.14 -1.72 17.90
CA VAL A 121 9.94 -2.16 18.65
C VAL A 121 9.00 -2.96 17.74
N ILE A 122 8.69 -2.47 16.54
CA ILE A 122 7.80 -3.18 15.60
C ILE A 122 8.40 -4.52 15.15
N ARG A 123 9.70 -4.59 14.91
CA ARG A 123 10.37 -5.85 14.53
C ARG A 123 10.37 -6.89 15.64
N GLU A 124 10.53 -6.46 16.88
CA GLU A 124 10.58 -7.36 18.05
C GLU A 124 9.19 -7.84 18.47
N SER A 125 8.21 -6.95 18.45
CA SER A 125 6.84 -7.24 18.92
C SER A 125 5.86 -7.65 17.82
N GLY A 126 6.14 -7.30 16.57
CA GLY A 126 5.22 -7.40 15.43
C GLY A 126 4.61 -6.04 15.09
N VAL A 127 3.86 -5.98 13.98
CA VAL A 127 3.03 -4.81 13.70
C VAL A 127 2.02 -4.63 14.81
N MET A 128 1.75 -3.38 15.16
CA MET A 128 0.85 -3.02 16.24
C MET A 128 0.12 -1.73 15.91
N ASN A 129 -0.99 -1.52 16.58
CA ASN A 129 -1.73 -0.28 16.44
C ASN A 129 -1.05 0.86 17.22
N GLY A 130 -1.31 2.08 16.78
CA GLY A 130 -0.86 3.27 17.46
C GLY A 130 -1.73 4.46 17.11
N MET A 131 -1.59 5.52 17.90
CA MET A 131 -2.30 6.78 17.72
C MET A 131 -1.29 7.92 17.63
N ILE A 132 -1.41 8.75 16.60
CA ILE A 132 -0.74 10.05 16.55
C ILE A 132 -1.70 11.09 17.14
N THR A 133 -1.26 11.83 18.15
CA THR A 133 -2.05 12.87 18.84
C THR A 133 -1.19 14.03 19.29
N THR A 134 -1.78 15.20 19.46
CA THR A 134 -1.14 16.36 20.11
C THR A 134 -1.40 16.40 21.60
N GLU A 135 -2.36 15.61 22.13
CA GLU A 135 -2.78 15.61 23.52
C GLU A 135 -2.81 14.21 24.13
N LEU A 136 -1.92 13.94 25.09
CA LEU A 136 -1.87 12.64 25.77
C LEU A 136 -3.08 12.37 26.68
N THR A 137 -3.79 13.39 27.11
CA THR A 137 -4.97 13.26 27.99
C THR A 137 -6.18 12.63 27.28
N HIS A 138 -6.21 12.66 25.96
CA HIS A 138 -7.31 12.15 25.14
C HIS A 138 -7.02 10.75 24.54
N VAL A 139 -5.92 10.11 24.95
CA VAL A 139 -5.56 8.80 24.41
C VAL A 139 -6.52 7.72 24.91
N ASP A 140 -7.25 7.14 23.98
CA ASP A 140 -8.13 6.00 24.20
C ASP A 140 -7.42 4.71 23.81
N MET A 141 -6.94 3.95 24.81
CA MET A 141 -6.23 2.69 24.60
C MET A 141 -7.15 1.59 24.05
N ASP A 142 -8.44 1.62 24.40
CA ASP A 142 -9.40 0.62 23.86
C ASP A 142 -9.61 0.84 22.37
N LYS A 143 -9.67 2.10 21.92
CA LYS A 143 -9.71 2.46 20.50
C LYS A 143 -8.44 1.99 19.75
N ILE A 144 -7.27 2.14 20.38
CA ILE A 144 -6.01 1.66 19.80
C ILE A 144 -6.03 0.13 19.66
N HIS A 145 -6.39 -0.60 20.73
CA HIS A 145 -6.40 -2.06 20.72
C HIS A 145 -7.44 -2.65 19.75
N SER A 146 -8.58 -2.00 19.61
CA SER A 146 -9.69 -2.48 18.79
C SER A 146 -9.57 -2.13 17.31
N TYR A 147 -8.63 -1.24 16.94
CA TYR A 147 -8.50 -0.81 15.55
C TYR A 147 -8.22 -2.00 14.61
N ARG A 148 -8.96 -2.04 13.52
CA ARG A 148 -8.77 -3.00 12.41
C ARG A 148 -9.05 -2.28 11.10
N VAL A 149 -8.27 -2.57 10.09
CA VAL A 149 -8.54 -2.13 8.72
C VAL A 149 -9.69 -2.96 8.17
N THR A 150 -10.80 -2.32 7.82
CA THR A 150 -11.98 -2.98 7.25
C THR A 150 -12.32 -2.39 5.88
N ASN A 151 -12.95 -3.18 5.01
CA ASN A 151 -13.41 -2.77 3.68
C ASN A 151 -12.31 -2.07 2.84
N ALA A 152 -11.06 -2.49 3.01
CA ALA A 152 -9.91 -1.81 2.44
C ALA A 152 -9.94 -1.80 0.90
N VAL A 153 -10.28 -2.93 0.28
CA VAL A 153 -10.40 -3.08 -1.17
C VAL A 153 -11.55 -2.23 -1.71
N GLU A 154 -12.73 -2.31 -1.11
CA GLU A 154 -13.90 -1.52 -1.49
C GLU A 154 -13.61 0.00 -1.41
N SER A 155 -12.97 0.45 -0.32
CA SER A 155 -12.65 1.86 -0.08
C SER A 155 -11.61 2.43 -1.05
N THR A 156 -10.82 1.59 -1.70
CA THR A 156 -9.73 2.01 -2.60
C THR A 156 -9.98 1.72 -4.06
N SER A 157 -10.97 0.92 -4.37
CA SER A 157 -11.37 0.58 -5.74
C SER A 157 -12.09 1.74 -6.43
N VAL A 158 -12.04 1.77 -7.75
CA VAL A 158 -12.92 2.63 -8.55
C VAL A 158 -14.37 2.16 -8.40
N THR A 159 -15.31 3.09 -8.54
CA THR A 159 -16.76 2.79 -8.46
C THR A 159 -17.37 2.50 -9.84
N GLU A 160 -16.71 2.92 -10.91
CA GLU A 160 -17.18 2.77 -12.28
C GLU A 160 -16.06 2.24 -13.17
N MET A 161 -16.44 1.46 -14.17
CA MET A 161 -15.50 1.01 -15.20
C MET A 161 -15.00 2.19 -16.03
N THR A 162 -13.69 2.23 -16.24
CA THR A 162 -13.08 3.24 -17.12
C THR A 162 -12.26 2.54 -18.20
N ARG A 163 -12.51 2.89 -19.47
CA ARG A 163 -11.79 2.37 -20.62
C ARG A 163 -10.85 3.43 -21.15
N ARG A 164 -9.59 3.08 -21.32
CA ARG A 164 -8.61 3.92 -22.00
C ARG A 164 -8.30 3.31 -23.35
N GLU A 165 -8.82 3.95 -24.38
CA GLU A 165 -8.57 3.53 -25.75
C GLU A 165 -7.08 3.61 -26.09
N ASN A 166 -6.58 2.57 -26.74
CA ASN A 166 -5.24 2.53 -27.31
C ASN A 166 -5.38 2.26 -28.83
N PRO A 167 -5.14 3.25 -29.69
CA PRO A 167 -5.27 3.09 -31.14
C PRO A 167 -4.38 1.98 -31.73
N GLU A 168 -3.27 1.70 -31.07
CA GLU A 168 -2.30 0.68 -31.49
C GLU A 168 -2.43 -0.63 -30.69
N LYS A 169 -3.59 -0.87 -30.09
CA LYS A 169 -3.78 -2.04 -29.24
C LYS A 169 -3.56 -3.35 -29.98
N THR A 170 -2.90 -4.27 -29.28
CA THR A 170 -2.74 -5.65 -29.68
C THR A 170 -3.64 -6.59 -28.88
N CYS A 171 -4.10 -6.16 -27.70
CA CYS A 171 -5.01 -6.91 -26.85
C CYS A 171 -5.81 -5.97 -25.93
N THR A 172 -6.87 -6.48 -25.33
CA THR A 172 -7.69 -5.77 -24.34
C THR A 172 -7.60 -6.51 -22.99
N VAL A 173 -7.20 -5.80 -21.93
CA VAL A 173 -7.00 -6.35 -20.59
C VAL A 173 -7.97 -5.69 -19.60
N ALA A 174 -8.73 -6.50 -18.87
CA ALA A 174 -9.47 -6.03 -17.70
C ALA A 174 -8.53 -5.95 -16.51
N LEU A 175 -8.34 -4.77 -15.93
CA LEU A 175 -7.59 -4.54 -14.71
C LEU A 175 -8.57 -4.45 -13.53
N MET A 176 -8.65 -5.52 -12.74
CA MET A 176 -9.47 -5.54 -11.51
C MET A 176 -8.83 -4.64 -10.46
N ASP A 177 -9.51 -3.58 -10.07
CA ASP A 177 -8.99 -2.60 -9.11
C ASP A 177 -9.26 -3.03 -7.66
N TYR A 178 -8.26 -3.63 -7.05
CA TYR A 178 -8.23 -3.91 -5.61
C TYR A 178 -7.48 -2.84 -4.82
N GLY A 179 -7.13 -1.72 -5.46
CA GLY A 179 -6.25 -0.67 -4.95
C GLY A 179 -4.99 -0.52 -5.82
N TYR A 180 -5.16 -0.58 -7.15
CA TYR A 180 -4.06 -0.67 -8.11
C TYR A 180 -3.14 0.56 -8.07
N LYS A 181 -1.86 0.30 -8.38
CA LYS A 181 -0.88 1.33 -8.70
C LYS A 181 -1.01 1.73 -10.16
N GLU A 182 -1.01 3.03 -10.42
CA GLU A 182 -1.09 3.58 -11.78
C GLU A 182 -0.03 3.01 -12.72
N ASN A 183 1.13 2.65 -12.19
CA ASN A 183 2.19 2.09 -13.01
C ASN A 183 1.84 0.71 -13.60
N ILE A 184 0.98 -0.07 -12.96
CA ILE A 184 0.48 -1.35 -13.53
C ILE A 184 -0.25 -1.05 -14.84
N ARG A 185 -1.15 -0.08 -14.84
CA ARG A 185 -1.88 0.33 -16.03
C ARG A 185 -0.94 0.88 -17.11
N ARG A 186 -0.04 1.81 -16.73
CA ARG A 186 0.96 2.41 -17.64
C ARG A 186 1.83 1.35 -18.33
N GLU A 187 2.25 0.33 -17.59
CA GLU A 187 3.09 -0.74 -18.13
C GLU A 187 2.33 -1.71 -19.06
N LEU A 188 1.04 -1.93 -18.84
CA LEU A 188 0.19 -2.65 -19.77
C LEU A 188 -0.01 -1.86 -21.08
N GLU A 189 -0.34 -0.56 -20.97
CA GLU A 189 -0.53 0.34 -22.12
C GLU A 189 0.74 0.46 -22.99
N LYS A 190 1.92 0.60 -22.36
CA LYS A 190 3.22 0.62 -23.06
C LYS A 190 3.48 -0.66 -23.87
N ARG A 191 2.88 -1.78 -23.48
CA ARG A 191 3.00 -3.08 -24.16
C ARG A 191 1.90 -3.34 -25.17
N GLY A 192 1.12 -2.30 -25.51
CA GLY A 192 0.07 -2.38 -26.51
C GLY A 192 -1.28 -2.89 -25.98
N ALA A 193 -1.48 -2.96 -24.68
CA ALA A 193 -2.80 -3.29 -24.17
C ALA A 193 -3.73 -2.07 -24.17
N GLU A 194 -4.97 -2.29 -24.55
CA GLU A 194 -6.07 -1.42 -24.15
C GLU A 194 -6.51 -1.88 -22.75
N VAL A 195 -6.56 -0.96 -21.78
CA VAL A 195 -6.86 -1.31 -20.40
C VAL A 195 -8.26 -0.83 -20.02
N ILE A 196 -9.07 -1.76 -19.51
CA ILE A 196 -10.36 -1.47 -18.87
C ILE A 196 -10.16 -1.64 -17.37
N VAL A 197 -10.16 -0.53 -16.62
CA VAL A 197 -10.12 -0.58 -15.16
C VAL A 197 -11.52 -0.90 -14.66
N CYS A 198 -11.65 -2.00 -13.93
CA CYS A 198 -12.91 -2.55 -13.44
C CYS A 198 -12.97 -2.47 -11.91
N PRO A 199 -14.11 -2.09 -11.31
CA PRO A 199 -14.33 -2.20 -9.88
C PRO A 199 -14.00 -3.60 -9.33
N TYR A 200 -13.62 -3.66 -8.06
CA TYR A 200 -13.23 -4.92 -7.38
C TYR A 200 -14.30 -6.01 -7.43
N ASN A 201 -15.56 -5.63 -7.48
CA ASN A 201 -16.74 -6.51 -7.45
C ASN A 201 -17.28 -6.85 -8.85
N THR A 202 -16.61 -6.43 -9.93
CA THR A 202 -17.01 -6.75 -11.31
C THR A 202 -17.09 -8.26 -11.51
N THR A 203 -18.25 -8.72 -11.97
CA THR A 203 -18.58 -10.16 -12.10
C THR A 203 -17.97 -10.79 -13.35
N ALA A 204 -17.86 -12.12 -13.34
CA ALA A 204 -17.41 -12.87 -14.51
C ALA A 204 -18.30 -12.64 -15.75
N ASP A 205 -19.60 -12.43 -15.58
CA ASP A 205 -20.52 -12.21 -16.70
C ASP A 205 -20.38 -10.81 -17.29
N GLU A 206 -20.15 -9.80 -16.45
CA GLU A 206 -19.80 -8.46 -16.91
C GLU A 206 -18.47 -8.46 -17.69
N LEU A 207 -17.44 -9.17 -17.18
CA LEU A 207 -16.16 -9.30 -17.88
C LEU A 207 -16.29 -10.01 -19.24
N LYS A 208 -17.13 -11.02 -19.37
CA LYS A 208 -17.42 -11.69 -20.66
C LYS A 208 -17.99 -10.71 -21.69
N ALA A 209 -18.85 -9.78 -21.26
CA ALA A 209 -19.47 -8.79 -22.12
C ALA A 209 -18.48 -7.75 -22.67
N LEU A 210 -17.31 -7.57 -22.03
CA LEU A 210 -16.30 -6.61 -22.43
C LEU A 210 -15.39 -7.06 -23.58
N ASN A 211 -15.49 -8.33 -24.00
CA ASN A 211 -14.65 -8.94 -25.05
C ASN A 211 -13.14 -8.76 -24.80
N ILE A 212 -12.70 -9.14 -23.62
CA ILE A 212 -11.30 -9.02 -23.16
C ILE A 212 -10.46 -10.23 -23.57
N ASP A 213 -9.15 -10.03 -23.66
CA ASP A 213 -8.16 -11.08 -23.96
C ASP A 213 -7.52 -11.66 -22.69
N GLY A 214 -7.50 -10.89 -21.58
CA GLY A 214 -6.93 -11.32 -20.31
C GLY A 214 -7.42 -10.49 -19.13
N VAL A 215 -7.14 -10.97 -17.93
CA VAL A 215 -7.49 -10.31 -16.67
C VAL A 215 -6.24 -10.09 -15.83
N MET A 216 -6.00 -8.85 -15.43
CA MET A 216 -4.98 -8.45 -14.47
C MET A 216 -5.63 -8.21 -13.11
N LEU A 217 -5.18 -8.90 -12.08
CA LEU A 217 -5.59 -8.72 -10.69
C LEU A 217 -4.56 -7.82 -10.02
N SER A 218 -4.96 -6.64 -9.60
CA SER A 218 -4.02 -5.63 -9.08
C SER A 218 -3.51 -5.95 -7.68
N ASN A 219 -2.50 -5.17 -7.23
CA ASN A 219 -2.18 -5.03 -5.82
C ASN A 219 -3.33 -4.35 -5.05
N GLY A 220 -3.25 -4.32 -3.74
CA GLY A 220 -4.23 -3.65 -2.90
C GLY A 220 -3.93 -3.76 -1.41
N PRO A 221 -4.73 -3.10 -0.56
CA PRO A 221 -4.60 -3.09 0.89
C PRO A 221 -5.32 -4.27 1.57
N GLY A 222 -5.05 -4.42 2.86
CA GLY A 222 -5.76 -5.31 3.77
C GLY A 222 -5.28 -6.76 3.78
N ASP A 223 -6.02 -7.59 4.48
CA ASP A 223 -5.79 -9.03 4.53
C ASP A 223 -6.51 -9.70 3.35
N PRO A 224 -5.82 -10.52 2.54
CA PRO A 224 -6.47 -11.21 1.43
C PRO A 224 -7.61 -12.13 1.88
N ALA A 225 -7.53 -12.74 3.07
CA ALA A 225 -8.55 -13.65 3.58
C ALA A 225 -9.89 -12.97 3.94
N ASP A 226 -9.87 -11.64 4.18
CA ASP A 226 -11.09 -10.88 4.47
C ASP A 226 -11.97 -10.64 3.22
N ASN A 227 -11.45 -10.88 2.02
CA ASN A 227 -12.11 -10.60 0.75
C ASN A 227 -12.88 -11.81 0.20
N ILE A 228 -13.77 -12.40 0.99
CA ILE A 228 -14.47 -13.65 0.65
C ILE A 228 -15.26 -13.54 -0.66
N GLU A 229 -16.01 -12.46 -0.85
CA GLU A 229 -16.81 -12.24 -2.07
C GLU A 229 -15.95 -12.13 -3.33
N VAL A 230 -14.80 -11.47 -3.23
CA VAL A 230 -13.82 -11.37 -4.33
C VAL A 230 -13.27 -12.75 -4.67
N ILE A 231 -12.91 -13.56 -3.65
CA ILE A 231 -12.38 -14.92 -3.84
C ILE A 231 -13.41 -15.80 -4.55
N GLU A 232 -14.69 -15.76 -4.12
CA GLU A 232 -15.76 -16.53 -4.78
C GLU A 232 -16.02 -16.06 -6.21
N ASN A 233 -15.95 -14.77 -6.48
CA ASN A 233 -16.06 -14.24 -7.83
C ASN A 233 -14.86 -14.64 -8.71
N LEU A 234 -13.64 -14.66 -8.16
CA LEU A 234 -12.45 -15.11 -8.88
C LEU A 234 -12.54 -16.57 -9.34
N LYS A 235 -13.15 -17.46 -8.55
CA LYS A 235 -13.43 -18.85 -8.98
C LYS A 235 -14.25 -18.90 -10.27
N LYS A 236 -15.22 -17.98 -10.42
CA LYS A 236 -16.03 -17.85 -11.64
C LYS A 236 -15.23 -17.24 -12.80
N ILE A 237 -14.41 -16.23 -12.53
CA ILE A 237 -13.55 -15.58 -13.51
C ILE A 237 -12.52 -16.57 -14.08
N MET A 238 -11.92 -17.42 -13.25
CA MET A 238 -11.01 -18.49 -13.67
C MET A 238 -11.65 -19.46 -14.70
N ASN A 239 -12.93 -19.74 -14.54
CA ASN A 239 -13.68 -20.61 -15.47
C ASN A 239 -13.99 -19.94 -16.83
N MET A 240 -13.64 -18.68 -17.05
CA MET A 240 -13.79 -18.01 -18.35
C MET A 240 -12.77 -18.49 -19.40
N GLY A 241 -11.72 -19.20 -18.98
CA GLY A 241 -10.66 -19.68 -19.87
C GLY A 241 -9.77 -18.57 -20.44
N LYS A 242 -9.75 -17.39 -19.82
CA LYS A 242 -8.88 -16.27 -20.18
C LYS A 242 -7.61 -16.31 -19.32
N PRO A 243 -6.45 -15.86 -19.85
CA PRO A 243 -5.25 -15.69 -19.04
C PRO A 243 -5.51 -14.76 -17.85
N LEU A 244 -5.05 -15.17 -16.66
CA LEU A 244 -5.08 -14.37 -15.44
C LEU A 244 -3.66 -14.14 -14.93
N PHE A 245 -3.38 -12.93 -14.48
CA PHE A 245 -2.15 -12.60 -13.78
C PHE A 245 -2.43 -11.74 -12.56
N GLY A 246 -1.83 -12.07 -11.42
CA GLY A 246 -2.04 -11.35 -10.15
C GLY A 246 -0.75 -10.75 -9.61
N ILE A 247 -0.86 -9.52 -9.08
CA ILE A 247 0.23 -8.80 -8.41
C ILE A 247 -0.12 -8.63 -6.93
N CYS A 248 0.78 -9.02 -6.03
CA CYS A 248 0.65 -8.85 -4.58
C CYS A 248 -0.71 -9.37 -4.07
N LEU A 249 -1.63 -8.50 -3.64
CA LEU A 249 -2.98 -8.91 -3.20
C LEU A 249 -3.70 -9.75 -4.26
N GLY A 250 -3.66 -9.36 -5.54
CA GLY A 250 -4.29 -10.12 -6.62
C GLY A 250 -3.71 -11.52 -6.79
N HIS A 251 -2.40 -11.69 -6.58
CA HIS A 251 -1.76 -13.00 -6.56
C HIS A 251 -2.24 -13.84 -5.35
N GLN A 252 -2.34 -13.23 -4.17
CA GLN A 252 -2.81 -13.90 -2.96
C GLN A 252 -4.28 -14.32 -3.07
N LEU A 253 -5.16 -13.44 -3.59
CA LEU A 253 -6.56 -13.74 -3.85
C LEU A 253 -6.72 -14.89 -4.86
N LEU A 254 -5.92 -14.89 -5.92
CA LEU A 254 -5.91 -15.98 -6.90
C LEU A 254 -5.48 -17.31 -6.28
N ALA A 255 -4.48 -17.29 -5.40
CA ALA A 255 -4.06 -18.48 -4.67
C ALA A 255 -5.15 -18.99 -3.73
N LEU A 256 -5.81 -18.10 -2.96
CA LEU A 256 -6.94 -18.46 -2.11
C LEU A 256 -8.11 -19.05 -2.91
N ALA A 257 -8.40 -18.50 -4.09
CA ALA A 257 -9.42 -19.05 -4.99
C ALA A 257 -9.09 -20.47 -5.49
N ASN A 258 -7.80 -20.81 -5.54
CA ASN A 258 -7.30 -22.17 -5.85
C ASN A 258 -7.16 -23.08 -4.61
N GLY A 259 -7.62 -22.65 -3.44
CA GLY A 259 -7.60 -23.45 -2.21
C GLY A 259 -6.29 -23.39 -1.41
N PHE A 260 -5.34 -22.54 -1.78
CA PHE A 260 -4.16 -22.26 -0.96
C PHE A 260 -4.51 -21.43 0.26
N LYS A 261 -3.58 -21.27 1.19
CA LYS A 261 -3.73 -20.48 2.41
C LYS A 261 -2.75 -19.33 2.45
N THR A 262 -3.13 -18.26 3.14
CA THR A 262 -2.26 -17.14 3.46
C THR A 262 -1.99 -17.09 4.96
N GLU A 263 -0.86 -16.50 5.35
CA GLU A 263 -0.45 -16.32 6.74
C GLU A 263 0.03 -14.88 6.94
N LYS A 264 -0.34 -14.27 8.06
CA LYS A 264 0.09 -12.92 8.42
C LYS A 264 1.53 -12.97 8.95
N LEU A 265 2.40 -12.17 8.35
CA LEU A 265 3.78 -11.99 8.81
C LEU A 265 3.85 -11.14 10.07
N LYS A 266 4.86 -11.37 10.89
CA LYS A 266 5.08 -10.62 12.12
C LYS A 266 5.13 -9.11 11.91
N TYR A 267 5.81 -8.63 10.85
CA TYR A 267 5.91 -7.21 10.50
C TYR A 267 5.83 -6.94 8.99
N GLY A 268 5.66 -7.98 8.17
CA GLY A 268 5.55 -7.87 6.71
C GLY A 268 6.87 -7.53 6.01
N HIS A 269 6.81 -7.50 4.68
CA HIS A 269 7.91 -7.03 3.84
C HIS A 269 7.49 -5.73 3.18
N ARG A 270 8.20 -4.63 3.48
CA ARG A 270 7.96 -3.31 2.90
C ARG A 270 9.27 -2.61 2.60
N GLY A 271 9.48 -2.31 1.32
CA GLY A 271 10.69 -1.64 0.83
C GLY A 271 11.11 -2.10 -0.55
N THR A 272 12.14 -1.46 -1.08
CA THR A 272 12.68 -1.67 -2.43
C THR A 272 13.89 -2.61 -2.46
N ASN A 273 14.22 -3.23 -1.34
CA ASN A 273 15.42 -4.04 -1.14
C ASN A 273 15.13 -5.46 -0.64
N GLN A 274 14.01 -6.03 -1.08
CA GLN A 274 13.58 -7.36 -0.67
C GLN A 274 14.16 -8.43 -1.60
N PRO A 275 14.92 -9.42 -1.10
CA PRO A 275 15.45 -10.48 -1.93
C PRO A 275 14.39 -11.50 -2.31
N VAL A 276 14.42 -11.97 -3.55
CA VAL A 276 13.60 -13.07 -4.08
C VAL A 276 14.51 -14.04 -4.80
N GLN A 277 14.44 -15.33 -4.47
CA GLN A 277 15.24 -16.36 -5.08
C GLN A 277 14.43 -17.12 -6.15
N ASN A 278 15.00 -17.25 -7.34
CA ASN A 278 14.51 -18.21 -8.34
C ASN A 278 15.00 -19.61 -7.93
N LEU A 279 14.07 -20.50 -7.59
CA LEU A 279 14.40 -21.83 -7.07
C LEU A 279 14.99 -22.76 -8.13
N GLU A 280 14.69 -22.56 -9.42
CA GLU A 280 15.23 -23.37 -10.52
C GLU A 280 16.70 -23.03 -10.79
N THR A 281 17.02 -21.73 -10.76
CA THR A 281 18.37 -21.26 -11.11
C THR A 281 19.24 -20.95 -9.90
N GLY A 282 18.66 -20.89 -8.68
CA GLY A 282 19.32 -20.46 -7.45
C GLY A 282 19.65 -18.96 -7.42
N ARG A 283 19.33 -18.20 -8.46
CA ARG A 283 19.67 -16.78 -8.57
C ARG A 283 18.76 -15.92 -7.67
N VAL A 284 19.36 -14.98 -6.96
CA VAL A 284 18.66 -14.00 -6.13
C VAL A 284 18.51 -12.68 -6.87
N TYR A 285 17.29 -12.14 -6.85
CA TYR A 285 16.93 -10.83 -7.40
C TYR A 285 16.49 -9.91 -6.26
N ILE A 286 16.75 -8.62 -6.38
CA ILE A 286 16.21 -7.62 -5.47
C ILE A 286 14.90 -7.10 -6.05
N SER A 287 13.85 -7.10 -5.22
CA SER A 287 12.50 -6.67 -5.61
C SER A 287 11.95 -5.62 -4.66
N SER A 288 10.94 -4.90 -5.13
CA SER A 288 10.10 -4.04 -4.28
C SER A 288 8.92 -4.85 -3.77
N GLN A 289 8.69 -4.83 -2.46
CA GLN A 289 7.57 -5.53 -1.82
C GLN A 289 6.82 -4.58 -0.88
N ASN A 290 5.51 -4.79 -0.78
CA ASN A 290 4.65 -4.16 0.22
C ASN A 290 3.49 -5.12 0.53
N HIS A 291 3.68 -6.00 1.50
CA HIS A 291 2.65 -6.94 1.94
C HIS A 291 2.81 -7.33 3.40
N GLY A 292 1.69 -7.56 4.08
CA GLY A 292 1.61 -8.04 5.46
C GLY A 292 1.35 -9.54 5.57
N CYS A 293 0.90 -10.18 4.49
CA CYS A 293 0.64 -11.61 4.42
C CYS A 293 1.48 -12.26 3.32
N LEU A 294 1.74 -13.56 3.44
CA LEU A 294 2.36 -14.38 2.39
C LEU A 294 1.54 -15.64 2.16
N LEU A 295 1.81 -16.32 1.04
CA LEU A 295 1.28 -17.65 0.79
C LEU A 295 2.02 -18.67 1.66
N TYR A 296 1.26 -19.49 2.37
CA TYR A 296 1.83 -20.48 3.30
C TYR A 296 2.83 -21.47 2.64
N THR A 297 2.72 -21.67 1.33
CA THR A 297 3.59 -22.57 0.56
C THR A 297 4.71 -21.86 -0.19
N SER A 298 4.90 -20.55 0.03
CA SER A 298 5.97 -19.77 -0.60
C SER A 298 6.96 -19.30 0.47
N PRO A 299 7.91 -20.16 0.91
CA PRO A 299 8.88 -19.78 1.94
C PRO A 299 9.73 -18.60 1.43
N SER A 300 9.77 -17.53 2.22
CA SER A 300 10.70 -16.45 2.01
C SER A 300 12.09 -16.86 2.50
N PRO A 301 13.19 -16.48 1.82
CA PRO A 301 14.55 -16.70 2.34
C PRO A 301 14.81 -16.07 3.72
N ARG A 302 13.91 -15.18 4.19
CA ARG A 302 13.97 -14.58 5.53
C ARG A 302 13.24 -15.39 6.61
N ASP A 303 12.44 -16.37 6.22
CA ASP A 303 11.66 -17.21 7.12
C ASP A 303 12.40 -18.53 7.43
N LEU A 304 13.59 -18.70 6.86
CA LEU A 304 14.60 -19.69 7.17
C LEU A 304 15.71 -19.04 8.01
#